data_a985e6528e41a7274e1502909d383dbc
#
_entry.id   a985e6528e41a7274e1502909d383dbc
#
_cell.length_a   1.000
_cell.length_b   1.000
_cell.length_c   1.000
_cell.angle_alpha   90.00
_cell.angle_beta   90.00
_cell.angle_gamma   90.00
#
_symmetry.space_group_name_H-M   'P 1'
#
loop_
_entity.id
_entity.type
_entity.pdbx_description
1 polymer ?
#
loop_
_entity_poly.entity_id
_entity_poly.type
_entity_poly.pdbx_seq_one_letter_code
_entity_poly.pdbx_strand_id
1 'polypeptide(L)'
;GPSFSPARLAPYAVAGCAALALAWAAAVRLSGVEVREPDAPAAVVRALRFVDLPDGGVGVIDAARGERIAVFEGENGFLRSTLRGLARERRRAGFDDGPPFELVGRTDGRLTLIDPTTRRIVDLESFGPTNAAVFARLLAQSPQRP
;
A
#
# COMPACT_ATOMS: atom_id res chain seq x y z
N GLY A 1 -20.45 60.83 9.87
CA GLY A 1 -19.27 60.00 9.66
C GLY A 1 -19.58 58.76 8.82
N PRO A 2 -18.62 58.19 8.15
CA PRO A 2 -18.87 57.00 7.38
C PRO A 2 -19.36 55.88 8.29
N SER A 3 -20.60 55.49 8.09
CA SER A 3 -21.17 54.36 8.81
C SER A 3 -20.53 53.07 8.25
N PHE A 4 -19.79 52.39 9.06
CA PHE A 4 -19.26 51.10 8.78
C PHE A 4 -20.43 50.08 8.81
N SER A 5 -20.87 49.63 7.65
CA SER A 5 -21.95 48.65 7.60
C SER A 5 -21.35 47.25 7.70
N PRO A 6 -21.63 46.49 8.75
CA PRO A 6 -21.15 45.11 8.88
C PRO A 6 -21.60 44.19 7.75
N ALA A 7 -22.67 44.53 7.06
CA ALA A 7 -23.15 43.76 5.89
C ALA A 7 -22.20 43.85 4.69
N ARG A 8 -21.34 44.84 4.59
CA ARG A 8 -20.34 44.95 3.48
C ARG A 8 -19.10 44.10 3.71
N LEU A 9 -18.79 43.73 4.95
CA LEU A 9 -17.62 42.91 5.28
C LEU A 9 -17.88 41.42 5.22
N ALA A 10 -19.14 40.99 5.42
CA ALA A 10 -19.51 39.58 5.44
C ALA A 10 -19.16 38.83 4.15
N PRO A 11 -19.43 39.34 2.91
CA PRO A 11 -19.08 38.63 1.68
C PRO A 11 -17.56 38.53 1.47
N TYR A 12 -16.78 39.49 1.92
CA TYR A 12 -15.33 39.45 1.81
C TYR A 12 -14.72 38.41 2.77
N ALA A 13 -15.25 38.27 3.97
CA ALA A 13 -14.79 37.25 4.93
C ALA A 13 -15.08 35.84 4.44
N VAL A 14 -16.25 35.58 3.85
CA VAL A 14 -16.61 34.28 3.28
C VAL A 14 -15.72 33.95 2.08
N ALA A 15 -15.48 34.92 1.18
CA ALA A 15 -14.60 34.73 0.02
C ALA A 15 -13.16 34.44 0.43
N GLY A 16 -12.64 35.08 1.50
CA GLY A 16 -11.33 34.84 2.05
C GLY A 16 -11.17 33.43 2.61
N CYS A 17 -12.17 32.92 3.36
CA CYS A 17 -12.15 31.56 3.90
C CYS A 17 -12.19 30.51 2.77
N ALA A 18 -13.02 30.72 1.73
CA ALA A 18 -13.07 29.82 0.59
C ALA A 18 -11.74 29.78 -0.18
N ALA A 19 -11.09 30.93 -0.39
CA ALA A 19 -9.79 31.00 -1.05
C ALA A 19 -8.69 30.29 -0.25
N LEU A 20 -8.66 30.40 1.07
CA LEU A 20 -7.72 29.69 1.94
C LEU A 20 -7.92 28.18 1.89
N ALA A 21 -9.17 27.71 1.88
CA ALA A 21 -9.47 26.28 1.79
C ALA A 21 -9.04 25.70 0.45
N LEU A 22 -9.25 26.42 -0.67
CA LEU A 22 -8.80 26.00 -2.00
C LEU A 22 -7.27 25.99 -2.11
N ALA A 23 -6.59 26.97 -1.53
CA ALA A 23 -5.12 27.04 -1.50
C ALA A 23 -4.53 25.85 -0.70
N TRP A 24 -5.13 25.48 0.40
CA TRP A 24 -4.73 24.31 1.18
C TRP A 24 -4.88 23.02 0.39
N ALA A 25 -6.04 22.80 -0.24
CA ALA A 25 -6.29 21.62 -1.06
C ALA A 25 -5.32 21.52 -2.25
N ALA A 26 -5.02 22.64 -2.92
CA ALA A 26 -4.05 22.70 -4.01
C ALA A 26 -2.62 22.41 -3.50
N ALA A 27 -2.23 22.95 -2.37
CA ALA A 27 -0.92 22.68 -1.76
C ALA A 27 -0.74 21.19 -1.42
N VAL A 28 -1.75 20.53 -0.87
CA VAL A 28 -1.73 19.09 -0.57
C VAL A 28 -1.57 18.27 -1.85
N ARG A 29 -2.27 18.62 -2.93
CA ARG A 29 -2.14 17.94 -4.23
C ARG A 29 -0.78 18.14 -4.88
N LEU A 30 -0.25 19.36 -4.85
CA LEU A 30 1.04 19.70 -5.46
C LEU A 30 2.23 19.14 -4.72
N SER A 31 2.11 18.91 -3.41
CA SER A 31 3.18 18.32 -2.60
C SER A 31 3.33 16.81 -2.81
N GLY A 32 2.42 16.16 -3.56
CA GLY A 32 2.44 14.72 -3.76
C GLY A 32 2.13 13.91 -2.50
N VAL A 33 1.67 14.56 -1.45
CA VAL A 33 1.22 13.87 -0.25
C VAL A 33 -0.13 13.24 -0.56
N GLU A 34 -0.14 11.92 -0.72
CA GLU A 34 -1.39 11.17 -0.73
C GLU A 34 -2.05 11.34 0.63
N VAL A 35 -3.28 11.87 0.62
CA VAL A 35 -4.09 11.93 1.83
C VAL A 35 -4.61 10.52 2.09
N ARG A 36 -3.73 9.69 2.63
CA ARG A 36 -4.05 8.35 3.07
C ARG A 36 -4.28 8.39 4.56
N GLU A 37 -5.33 7.73 5.03
CA GLU A 37 -5.49 7.51 6.47
C GLU A 37 -4.27 6.76 7.00
N PRO A 38 -3.74 7.16 8.18
CA PRO A 38 -2.62 6.44 8.78
C PRO A 38 -2.97 4.97 8.95
N ASP A 39 -2.05 4.09 8.59
CA ASP A 39 -2.22 2.67 8.81
C ASP A 39 -2.25 2.36 10.30
N ALA A 40 -3.09 1.42 10.71
CA ALA A 40 -3.05 0.88 12.05
C ALA A 40 -1.68 0.21 12.32
N PRO A 41 -1.25 0.10 13.59
CA PRO A 41 0.01 -0.57 13.93
C PRO A 41 0.12 -1.98 13.37
N ALA A 42 1.33 -2.41 13.02
CA ALA A 42 1.60 -3.77 12.58
C ALA A 42 1.45 -4.74 13.76
N ALA A 43 0.63 -5.78 13.59
CA ALA A 43 0.50 -6.86 14.55
C ALA A 43 1.43 -8.03 14.21
N VAL A 44 1.54 -8.37 12.91
CA VAL A 44 2.39 -9.45 12.40
C VAL A 44 3.06 -8.99 11.12
N VAL A 45 4.34 -9.31 10.97
CA VAL A 45 5.12 -9.02 9.76
C VAL A 45 5.80 -10.30 9.28
N ARG A 46 5.73 -10.58 7.99
CA ARG A 46 6.41 -11.71 7.37
C ARG A 46 7.13 -11.29 6.11
N ALA A 47 8.41 -11.64 6.00
CA ALA A 47 9.19 -11.37 4.81
C ALA A 47 8.97 -12.46 3.76
N LEU A 48 8.59 -12.07 2.56
CA LEU A 48 8.23 -12.99 1.47
C LEU A 48 8.95 -12.62 0.18
N ARG A 49 9.28 -13.65 -0.61
CA ARG A 49 9.68 -13.50 -2.02
C ARG A 49 8.63 -14.14 -2.92
N PHE A 50 8.48 -13.56 -4.09
CA PHE A 50 7.57 -14.09 -5.12
C PHE A 50 8.39 -14.53 -6.32
N VAL A 51 8.09 -15.71 -6.82
CA VAL A 51 8.78 -16.28 -7.98
C VAL A 51 7.78 -16.73 -9.03
N ASP A 52 8.07 -16.45 -10.30
CA ASP A 52 7.27 -16.99 -11.40
C ASP A 52 7.54 -18.48 -11.57
N LEU A 53 6.48 -19.26 -11.68
CA LEU A 53 6.57 -20.71 -11.93
C LEU A 53 6.37 -20.99 -13.43
N PRO A 54 6.94 -22.11 -13.93
CA PRO A 54 6.86 -22.45 -15.36
C PRO A 54 5.44 -22.64 -15.89
N ASP A 55 4.50 -23.05 -15.05
CA ASP A 55 3.09 -23.24 -15.39
C ASP A 55 2.27 -21.92 -15.37
N GLY A 56 2.93 -20.82 -15.09
CA GLY A 56 2.30 -19.51 -14.98
C GLY A 56 1.80 -19.15 -13.59
N GLY A 57 1.98 -20.01 -12.59
CA GLY A 57 1.69 -19.70 -11.19
C GLY A 57 2.73 -18.75 -10.58
N VAL A 58 2.42 -18.27 -9.40
CA VAL A 58 3.34 -17.46 -8.59
C VAL A 58 3.63 -18.21 -7.29
N GLY A 59 4.88 -18.57 -7.09
CA GLY A 59 5.33 -19.19 -5.85
C GLY A 59 5.62 -18.13 -4.80
N VAL A 60 5.24 -18.41 -3.56
CA VAL A 60 5.53 -17.56 -2.41
C VAL A 60 6.55 -18.25 -1.52
N ILE A 61 7.68 -17.59 -1.31
CA ILE A 61 8.80 -18.12 -0.53
C ILE A 61 8.95 -17.32 0.76
N ASP A 62 9.02 -18.03 1.88
CA ASP A 62 9.40 -17.42 3.15
C ASP A 62 10.87 -17.02 3.07
N ALA A 63 11.17 -15.72 3.15
CA ALA A 63 12.51 -15.20 2.99
C ALA A 63 13.45 -15.61 4.14
N ALA A 64 12.93 -15.83 5.34
CA ALA A 64 13.71 -16.24 6.50
C ALA A 64 14.19 -17.70 6.40
N ARG A 65 13.39 -18.58 5.75
CA ARG A 65 13.64 -20.02 5.66
C ARG A 65 14.06 -20.49 4.27
N GLY A 66 13.77 -19.70 3.23
CA GLY A 66 13.96 -20.11 1.85
C GLY A 66 12.99 -21.18 1.35
N GLU A 67 11.91 -21.45 2.09
CA GLU A 67 10.92 -22.47 1.76
C GLU A 67 9.73 -21.88 1.02
N ARG A 68 9.26 -22.61 0.01
CA ARG A 68 8.00 -22.24 -0.67
C ARG A 68 6.83 -22.63 0.23
N ILE A 69 6.03 -21.64 0.61
CA ILE A 69 4.91 -21.79 1.55
C ILE A 69 3.55 -21.75 0.88
N ALA A 70 3.46 -21.22 -0.33
CA ALA A 70 2.21 -21.13 -1.08
C ALA A 70 2.47 -20.99 -2.56
N VAL A 71 1.43 -21.27 -3.35
CA VAL A 71 1.41 -21.05 -4.80
C VAL A 71 0.07 -20.44 -5.16
N PHE A 72 0.11 -19.33 -5.90
CA PHE A 72 -1.06 -18.77 -6.54
C PHE A 72 -1.20 -19.39 -7.93
N GLU A 73 -2.19 -20.23 -8.12
CA GLU A 73 -2.47 -20.89 -9.39
C GLU A 73 -3.56 -20.16 -10.17
N GLY A 74 -3.64 -20.40 -11.48
CA GLY A 74 -4.70 -19.91 -12.33
C GLY A 74 -4.56 -18.46 -12.77
N GLU A 75 -5.68 -17.82 -13.03
CA GLU A 75 -5.75 -16.45 -13.55
C GLU A 75 -5.55 -15.41 -12.44
N ASN A 76 -4.30 -15.19 -12.04
CA ASN A 76 -3.92 -14.16 -11.09
C ASN A 76 -3.34 -12.92 -11.80
N GLY A 77 -4.00 -12.47 -12.86
CA GLY A 77 -3.50 -11.37 -13.69
C GLY A 77 -3.27 -10.07 -12.91
N PHE A 78 -4.17 -9.75 -11.98
CA PHE A 78 -4.03 -8.55 -11.15
C PHE A 78 -2.83 -8.66 -10.20
N LEU A 79 -2.66 -9.79 -9.52
CA LEU A 79 -1.51 -10.04 -8.65
C LEU A 79 -0.20 -9.97 -9.43
N ARG A 80 -0.12 -10.64 -10.59
CA ARG A 80 1.06 -10.61 -11.44
C ARG A 80 1.39 -9.22 -11.94
N SER A 81 0.40 -8.47 -12.40
CA SER A 81 0.59 -7.09 -12.85
C SER A 81 1.14 -6.21 -11.74
N THR A 82 0.63 -6.37 -10.53
CA THR A 82 1.10 -5.63 -9.35
C THR A 82 2.55 -5.99 -9.02
N LEU A 83 2.89 -7.27 -8.98
CA LEU A 83 4.25 -7.72 -8.69
C LEU A 83 5.25 -7.27 -9.77
N ARG A 84 4.86 -7.31 -11.05
CA ARG A 84 5.67 -6.77 -12.15
C ARG A 84 5.87 -5.27 -12.04
N GLY A 85 4.84 -4.54 -11.61
CA GLY A 85 4.93 -3.11 -11.35
C GLY A 85 5.93 -2.80 -10.24
N LEU A 86 5.87 -3.53 -9.14
CA LEU A 86 6.80 -3.41 -8.03
C LEU A 86 8.25 -3.73 -8.46
N ALA A 87 8.44 -4.78 -9.25
CA ALA A 87 9.75 -5.15 -9.78
C ALA A 87 10.31 -4.06 -10.70
N ARG A 88 9.47 -3.44 -11.53
CA ARG A 88 9.89 -2.32 -12.38
C ARG A 88 10.28 -1.09 -11.57
N GLU A 89 9.54 -0.78 -10.52
CA GLU A 89 9.88 0.34 -9.61
C GLU A 89 11.25 0.11 -8.96
N ARG A 90 11.54 -1.11 -8.52
CA ARG A 90 12.86 -1.48 -8.00
C ARG A 90 13.97 -1.24 -9.01
N ARG A 91 13.80 -1.72 -10.23
CA ARG A 91 14.80 -1.55 -11.30
C ARG A 91 15.04 -0.08 -11.63
N ARG A 92 13.99 0.74 -11.69
CA ARG A 92 14.11 2.18 -11.90
C ARG A 92 14.86 2.88 -10.79
N ALA A 93 14.72 2.39 -9.56
CA ALA A 93 15.42 2.92 -8.40
C ALA A 93 16.85 2.35 -8.23
N GLY A 94 17.29 1.46 -9.13
CA GLY A 94 18.61 0.85 -9.10
C GLY A 94 18.73 -0.37 -8.18
N PHE A 95 17.61 -0.94 -7.75
CA PHE A 95 17.59 -2.15 -6.92
C PHE A 95 17.38 -3.41 -7.77
N ASP A 96 17.81 -4.55 -7.25
CA ASP A 96 17.57 -5.86 -7.84
C ASP A 96 16.35 -6.58 -7.20
N ASP A 97 16.13 -7.83 -7.60
CA ASP A 97 15.02 -8.64 -7.10
C ASP A 97 15.33 -9.36 -5.77
N GLY A 98 16.53 -9.16 -5.21
CA GLY A 98 16.99 -9.86 -4.01
C GLY A 98 16.24 -9.55 -2.72
N PRO A 99 15.98 -8.27 -2.41
CA PRO A 99 15.31 -7.93 -1.17
C PRO A 99 13.88 -8.47 -1.11
N PRO A 100 13.45 -9.05 0.03
CA PRO A 100 12.08 -9.54 0.18
C PRO A 100 11.06 -8.41 0.30
N PHE A 101 9.80 -8.74 0.05
CA PHE A 101 8.67 -7.91 0.42
C PHE A 101 8.22 -8.22 1.84
N GLU A 102 7.56 -7.28 2.48
CA GLU A 102 6.97 -7.48 3.80
C GLU A 102 5.45 -7.58 3.69
N LEU A 103 4.91 -8.71 4.13
CA LEU A 103 3.47 -8.87 4.33
C LEU A 103 3.15 -8.47 5.76
N VAL A 104 2.29 -7.46 5.92
CA VAL A 104 1.95 -6.89 7.22
C VAL A 104 0.48 -7.11 7.52
N GLY A 105 0.20 -7.81 8.60
CA GLY A 105 -1.13 -7.87 9.22
C GLY A 105 -1.24 -6.79 10.29
N ARG A 106 -2.25 -5.94 10.16
CA ARG A 106 -2.44 -4.81 11.05
C ARG A 106 -3.44 -5.12 12.16
N THR A 107 -3.40 -4.34 13.23
CA THR A 107 -4.27 -4.54 14.40
C THR A 107 -5.75 -4.38 14.08
N ASP A 108 -6.11 -3.66 13.03
CA ASP A 108 -7.48 -3.51 12.53
C ASP A 108 -7.93 -4.60 11.55
N GLY A 109 -7.08 -5.62 11.32
CA GLY A 109 -7.34 -6.71 10.40
C GLY A 109 -6.98 -6.43 8.95
N ARG A 110 -6.50 -5.23 8.61
CA ARG A 110 -6.07 -4.89 7.26
C ARG A 110 -4.74 -5.55 6.94
N LEU A 111 -4.55 -5.88 5.66
CA LEU A 111 -3.33 -6.49 5.14
C LEU A 111 -2.67 -5.54 4.16
N THR A 112 -1.37 -5.34 4.31
CA THR A 112 -0.57 -4.54 3.38
C THR A 112 0.66 -5.31 2.95
N LEU A 113 1.04 -5.12 1.68
CA LEU A 113 2.31 -5.60 1.14
C LEU A 113 3.23 -4.40 0.97
N ILE A 114 4.39 -4.43 1.57
CA ILE A 114 5.34 -3.33 1.55
C ILE A 114 6.60 -3.76 0.82
N ASP A 115 7.07 -2.92 -0.10
CA ASP A 115 8.41 -3.02 -0.63
C ASP A 115 9.35 -2.12 0.19
N PRO A 116 10.23 -2.68 1.04
CA PRO A 116 11.10 -1.85 1.87
C PRO A 116 12.15 -1.08 1.05
N THR A 117 12.46 -1.52 -0.17
CA THR A 117 13.48 -0.85 -1.01
C THR A 117 12.97 0.44 -1.64
N THR A 118 11.74 0.44 -2.13
CA THR A 118 11.11 1.60 -2.77
C THR A 118 10.13 2.33 -1.85
N ARG A 119 9.82 1.75 -0.70
CA ARG A 119 8.80 2.19 0.26
C ARG A 119 7.37 2.16 -0.29
N ARG A 120 7.15 1.41 -1.37
CA ARG A 120 5.82 1.24 -1.95
C ARG A 120 4.97 0.38 -1.03
N ILE A 121 3.73 0.82 -0.80
CA ILE A 121 2.72 0.11 0.01
C ILE A 121 1.54 -0.24 -0.89
N VAL A 122 1.12 -1.51 -0.84
CA VAL A 122 -0.03 -2.01 -1.59
C VAL A 122 -1.04 -2.57 -0.61
N ASP A 123 -2.28 -2.07 -0.69
CA ASP A 123 -3.39 -2.61 0.10
C ASP A 123 -3.92 -3.88 -0.55
N LEU A 124 -3.89 -4.98 0.19
CA LEU A 124 -4.26 -6.29 -0.33
C LEU A 124 -5.77 -6.47 -0.52
N GLU A 125 -6.58 -5.62 0.07
CA GLU A 125 -8.02 -5.58 -0.21
C GLU A 125 -8.31 -5.30 -1.70
N SER A 126 -7.41 -4.61 -2.39
CA SER A 126 -7.50 -4.35 -3.82
C SER A 126 -7.44 -5.61 -4.69
N PHE A 127 -6.93 -6.73 -4.15
CA PHE A 127 -6.87 -8.02 -4.87
C PHE A 127 -8.17 -8.83 -4.76
N GLY A 128 -9.17 -8.33 -4.08
CA GLY A 128 -10.41 -9.03 -3.82
C GLY A 128 -10.35 -9.97 -2.61
N PRO A 129 -11.51 -10.39 -2.08
CA PRO A 129 -11.60 -11.12 -0.82
C PRO A 129 -10.92 -12.49 -0.86
N THR A 130 -10.95 -13.19 -1.99
CA THR A 130 -10.33 -14.53 -2.12
C THR A 130 -8.82 -14.45 -2.01
N ASN A 131 -8.18 -13.51 -2.70
CA ASN A 131 -6.73 -13.33 -2.65
C ASN A 131 -6.28 -12.76 -1.30
N ALA A 132 -7.02 -11.81 -0.74
CA ALA A 132 -6.74 -11.30 0.60
C ALA A 132 -6.78 -12.41 1.65
N ALA A 133 -7.73 -13.34 1.54
CA ALA A 133 -7.83 -14.49 2.45
C ALA A 133 -6.61 -15.42 2.36
N VAL A 134 -6.04 -15.61 1.16
CA VAL A 134 -4.80 -16.40 1.01
C VAL A 134 -3.64 -15.73 1.74
N PHE A 135 -3.47 -14.42 1.57
CA PHE A 135 -2.43 -13.68 2.29
C PHE A 135 -2.64 -13.73 3.82
N ALA A 136 -3.88 -13.62 4.28
CA ALA A 136 -4.20 -13.74 5.71
C ALA A 136 -3.77 -15.11 6.27
N ARG A 137 -4.00 -16.18 5.52
CA ARG A 137 -3.56 -17.53 5.91
C ARG A 137 -2.05 -17.66 5.99
N LEU A 138 -1.31 -16.99 5.11
CA LEU A 138 0.16 -16.97 5.16
C LEU A 138 0.68 -16.36 6.45
N LEU A 139 0.02 -15.33 6.97
CA LEU A 139 0.38 -14.73 8.26
C LEU A 139 0.00 -15.63 9.44
N ALA A 140 -1.11 -16.35 9.34
CA ALA A 140 -1.59 -17.25 10.39
C ALA A 140 -0.77 -18.55 10.49
N GLN A 141 -0.06 -18.93 9.41
CA GLN A 141 0.83 -20.08 9.47
C GLN A 141 1.99 -19.77 10.39
N SER A 142 1.96 -20.41 11.54
CA SER A 142 3.13 -20.40 12.42
C SER A 142 4.32 -20.99 11.67
N PRO A 143 5.54 -20.40 11.80
CA PRO A 143 6.71 -21.04 11.26
C PRO A 143 6.77 -22.45 11.83
N GLN A 144 6.69 -23.44 10.94
CA GLN A 144 6.83 -24.82 11.38
C GLN A 144 8.21 -24.96 11.99
N ARG A 145 8.24 -25.28 13.26
CA ARG A 145 9.50 -25.61 13.92
C ARG A 145 10.07 -26.87 13.28
N PRO A 146 11.37 -26.85 12.97
CA PRO A 146 12.02 -28.05 12.49
C PRO A 146 11.88 -29.22 13.48
#